data_033459eecd0b525a3c81e7beb0c4dcf6
#
_entry.id   033459eecd0b525a3c81e7beb0c4dcf6
#
_cell.length_a   1.000
_cell.length_b   1.000
_cell.length_c   1.000
_cell.angle_alpha   90.00
_cell.angle_beta   90.00
_cell.angle_gamma   90.00
#
_symmetry.space_group_name_H-M   'P 1'
#
loop_
_entity.id
_entity.type
_entity.pdbx_description
1 polymer ?
#
loop_
_entity_poly.entity_id
_entity_poly.type
_entity_poly.pdbx_seq_one_letter_code
_entity_poly.pdbx_strand_id
1 'polypeptide(L)'
;KNYQSNDSVNDKYSSLLSLLNNCQTAIGRRLCKERLLYPILNSNELNNRYQYISNFQKKHDDIFLYDHCIPSLKKILDIEKIIRKLSLNILHPYELNNLLISYDYYLKVSEKLKLYYPEFIDLDLIDIIYQFKKDIDLYFITNQLRFPLDKIETYFFNQDIYPELDKLNNDYLIKQKYLKCICDKLGFYIDKNKETIKINSNDKFGWFLSLTQNRSKLLMERLKNLKEIEFKYEGKSFLKINKNDIQIKKNGANFCIDFYFINTISNELISLKSKIQSQTKEKYLETINHLYLNYKDSFQKSIQSIGLIDLNCNIAKLSLENVYCPPQIIDNDNKSYFVANDLRHPLVEKIKTDTPYIPNDVSLSEDGILLFGTNACGKSTLMKSVGLSLIMAQAGFYVPCSSFHYYPYTQIFTRILNNDNIFTGESSFAVEMSELRSILLRSNQKSLILGDELCSGTENVSALS
;
A
#
# COMPACT_ATOMS: atom_id res chain seq x y z
N LYS A 1 -13.66 -35.64 9.13
CA LYS A 1 -14.72 -34.78 9.72
C LYS A 1 -14.04 -33.90 10.77
N ASN A 2 -14.06 -32.56 10.58
CA ASN A 2 -13.63 -31.50 11.49
C ASN A 2 -12.12 -31.42 11.83
N TYR A 3 -11.29 -31.12 10.84
CA TYR A 3 -9.89 -30.68 11.01
C TYR A 3 -9.62 -29.32 10.32
N GLN A 4 -10.56 -28.39 10.33
CA GLN A 4 -10.40 -27.09 9.66
C GLN A 4 -10.31 -25.88 10.60
N SER A 5 -10.31 -26.04 11.93
CA SER A 5 -10.31 -24.89 12.86
C SER A 5 -8.99 -24.63 13.59
N ASN A 6 -7.98 -25.49 13.48
CA ASN A 6 -6.69 -25.32 14.17
C ASN A 6 -5.58 -24.69 13.31
N ASP A 7 -5.68 -24.74 11.98
CA ASP A 7 -4.60 -24.24 11.10
C ASP A 7 -4.50 -22.71 11.11
N SER A 8 -5.62 -21.98 11.23
CA SER A 8 -5.61 -20.51 11.21
C SER A 8 -5.05 -19.87 12.50
N VAL A 9 -5.16 -20.55 13.64
CA VAL A 9 -4.61 -20.07 14.93
C VAL A 9 -3.10 -20.34 14.98
N ASN A 10 -2.65 -21.47 14.45
CA ASN A 10 -1.23 -21.81 14.36
C ASN A 10 -0.46 -20.86 13.43
N ASP A 11 -1.05 -20.41 12.33
CA ASP A 11 -0.41 -19.46 11.41
C ASP A 11 -0.18 -18.07 12.05
N LYS A 12 -1.14 -17.58 12.84
CA LYS A 12 -1.05 -16.27 13.48
C LYS A 12 0.07 -16.18 14.52
N TYR A 13 0.41 -17.29 15.19
CA TYR A 13 1.42 -17.34 16.24
C TYR A 13 2.66 -18.17 15.85
N SER A 14 2.87 -18.36 14.55
CA SER A 14 3.99 -19.14 14.01
C SER A 14 5.37 -18.49 14.24
N SER A 15 5.42 -17.18 14.43
CA SER A 15 6.65 -16.41 14.63
C SER A 15 6.43 -15.16 15.47
N LEU A 16 7.52 -14.61 16.03
CA LEU A 16 7.47 -13.32 16.73
C LEU A 16 6.94 -12.19 15.82
N LEU A 17 7.36 -12.20 14.55
CA LEU A 17 6.87 -11.21 13.58
C LEU A 17 5.36 -11.34 13.36
N SER A 18 4.81 -12.54 13.25
CA SER A 18 3.36 -12.71 13.04
C SER A 18 2.53 -12.30 14.26
N LEU A 19 3.08 -12.45 15.47
CA LEU A 19 2.46 -11.94 16.70
C LEU A 19 2.44 -10.40 16.75
N LEU A 20 3.58 -9.77 16.46
CA LEU A 20 3.79 -8.33 16.67
C LEU A 20 3.30 -7.47 15.51
N ASN A 21 3.21 -7.99 14.30
CA ASN A 21 2.93 -7.20 13.10
C ASN A 21 1.45 -7.19 12.72
N ASN A 22 0.64 -6.49 13.51
CA ASN A 22 -0.77 -6.24 13.21
C ASN A 22 -1.02 -4.82 12.67
N CYS A 23 0.01 -4.19 12.07
CA CYS A 23 -0.08 -2.87 11.47
C CYS A 23 -1.16 -2.81 10.36
N GLN A 24 -1.83 -1.67 10.25
CA GLN A 24 -2.92 -1.47 9.30
C GLN A 24 -2.40 -1.18 7.89
N THR A 25 -1.29 -0.43 7.78
CA THR A 25 -0.69 -0.02 6.51
C THR A 25 0.41 -0.99 6.06
N ALA A 26 0.67 -1.05 4.77
CA ALA A 26 1.81 -1.81 4.22
C ALA A 26 3.15 -1.25 4.70
N ILE A 27 3.22 0.07 4.89
CA ILE A 27 4.41 0.79 5.36
C ILE A 27 4.71 0.40 6.81
N GLY A 28 3.72 0.47 7.70
CA GLY A 28 3.87 0.06 9.10
C GLY A 28 4.29 -1.40 9.23
N ARG A 29 3.73 -2.31 8.40
CA ARG A 29 4.15 -3.72 8.38
C ARG A 29 5.61 -3.90 7.98
N ARG A 30 6.12 -3.13 7.00
CA ARG A 30 7.54 -3.17 6.61
C ARG A 30 8.43 -2.65 7.74
N LEU A 31 8.06 -1.52 8.35
CA LEU A 31 8.81 -0.93 9.46
C LEU A 31 8.86 -1.85 10.69
N CYS A 32 7.76 -2.53 11.02
CA CYS A 32 7.72 -3.51 12.11
C CYS A 32 8.72 -4.66 11.86
N LYS A 33 8.72 -5.21 10.64
CA LYS A 33 9.67 -6.25 10.23
C LYS A 33 11.12 -5.74 10.29
N GLU A 34 11.38 -4.55 9.79
CA GLU A 34 12.70 -3.94 9.78
C GLU A 34 13.25 -3.77 11.20
N ARG A 35 12.47 -3.21 12.13
CA ARG A 35 12.90 -3.03 13.53
C ARG A 35 13.22 -4.34 14.25
N LEU A 36 12.46 -5.41 13.95
CA LEU A 36 12.75 -6.74 14.51
C LEU A 36 14.02 -7.37 13.93
N LEU A 37 14.30 -7.14 12.64
CA LEU A 37 15.49 -7.67 11.98
C LEU A 37 16.77 -6.90 12.30
N TYR A 38 16.63 -5.60 12.63
CA TYR A 38 17.73 -4.71 12.92
C TYR A 38 17.53 -4.00 14.27
N PRO A 39 17.67 -4.76 15.39
CA PRO A 39 17.68 -4.16 16.73
C PRO A 39 18.80 -3.15 16.88
N ILE A 40 18.60 -2.12 17.72
CA ILE A 40 19.54 -1.03 17.89
C ILE A 40 20.17 -1.03 19.31
N LEU A 41 21.29 -0.31 19.43
CA LEU A 41 22.04 -0.19 20.68
C LEU A 41 21.90 1.21 21.33
N ASN A 42 21.44 2.19 20.57
CA ASN A 42 21.35 3.57 21.04
C ASN A 42 20.24 3.72 22.09
N SER A 43 20.66 3.90 23.35
CA SER A 43 19.74 4.01 24.50
C SER A 43 18.77 5.19 24.38
N ASN A 44 19.22 6.33 23.85
CA ASN A 44 18.36 7.51 23.68
C ASN A 44 17.26 7.24 22.64
N GLU A 45 17.63 6.61 21.51
CA GLU A 45 16.66 6.26 20.48
C GLU A 45 15.67 5.20 20.99
N LEU A 46 16.13 4.18 21.73
CA LEU A 46 15.27 3.18 22.34
C LEU A 46 14.29 3.80 23.33
N ASN A 47 14.76 4.69 24.22
CA ASN A 47 13.88 5.40 25.14
C ASN A 47 12.84 6.25 24.42
N ASN A 48 13.22 6.92 23.34
CA ASN A 48 12.26 7.64 22.49
C ASN A 48 11.20 6.69 21.90
N ARG A 49 11.60 5.51 21.41
CA ARG A 49 10.66 4.51 20.89
C ARG A 49 9.66 4.03 21.96
N TYR A 50 10.12 3.78 23.18
CA TYR A 50 9.24 3.40 24.30
C TYR A 50 8.30 4.56 24.69
N GLN A 51 8.80 5.78 24.67
CA GLN A 51 7.97 6.95 24.97
C GLN A 51 6.88 7.17 23.92
N TYR A 52 7.21 6.96 22.64
CA TYR A 52 6.17 7.00 21.58
C TYR A 52 5.04 6.02 21.85
N ILE A 53 5.36 4.77 22.18
CA ILE A 53 4.36 3.75 22.52
C ILE A 53 3.51 4.19 23.71
N SER A 54 4.16 4.67 24.80
CA SER A 54 3.48 5.18 25.99
C SER A 54 2.50 6.31 25.69
N ASN A 55 2.89 7.25 24.82
CA ASN A 55 2.03 8.35 24.44
C ASN A 55 0.78 7.88 23.67
N PHE A 56 0.91 6.87 22.80
CA PHE A 56 -0.24 6.30 22.09
C PHE A 56 -1.20 5.53 23.02
N GLN A 57 -0.74 5.14 24.21
CA GLN A 57 -1.58 4.53 25.26
C GLN A 57 -2.33 5.56 26.14
N LYS A 58 -2.09 6.85 25.95
CA LYS A 58 -2.85 7.91 26.63
C LYS A 58 -4.26 7.99 26.07
N LYS A 59 -5.20 8.38 26.96
CA LYS A 59 -6.58 8.61 26.55
C LYS A 59 -6.82 10.08 26.24
N HIS A 60 -7.61 10.32 25.21
CA HIS A 60 -8.20 11.61 24.89
C HIS A 60 -9.70 11.38 24.70
N ASP A 61 -10.54 12.12 25.43
CA ASP A 61 -12.00 11.92 25.49
C ASP A 61 -12.38 10.44 25.79
N ASP A 62 -11.74 9.84 26.82
CA ASP A 62 -11.89 8.46 27.25
C ASP A 62 -11.51 7.36 26.23
N ILE A 63 -11.03 7.74 25.06
CA ILE A 63 -10.59 6.82 24.01
C ILE A 63 -9.06 6.85 23.91
N PHE A 64 -8.43 5.69 23.76
CA PHE A 64 -6.99 5.63 23.55
C PHE A 64 -6.57 6.29 22.23
N LEU A 65 -5.42 6.97 22.23
CA LEU A 65 -4.93 7.70 21.07
C LEU A 65 -4.74 6.79 19.85
N TYR A 66 -4.31 5.54 20.05
CA TYR A 66 -4.21 4.57 18.97
C TYR A 66 -5.58 4.22 18.34
N ASP A 67 -6.66 4.16 19.12
CA ASP A 67 -8.01 3.86 18.60
C ASP A 67 -8.57 5.02 17.76
N HIS A 68 -8.16 6.26 18.06
CA HIS A 68 -8.48 7.40 17.20
C HIS A 68 -7.81 7.34 15.82
N CYS A 69 -6.62 6.74 15.73
CA CYS A 69 -5.82 6.69 14.50
C CYS A 69 -6.17 5.50 13.60
N ILE A 70 -6.42 4.32 14.18
CA ILE A 70 -6.62 3.05 13.46
C ILE A 70 -7.67 3.13 12.34
N PRO A 71 -8.87 3.73 12.50
CA PRO A 71 -9.88 3.78 11.46
C PRO A 71 -9.43 4.52 10.20
N SER A 72 -8.62 5.58 10.35
CA SER A 72 -8.05 6.33 9.23
C SER A 72 -6.88 5.59 8.61
N LEU A 73 -5.98 4.99 9.42
CA LEU A 73 -4.85 4.20 8.92
C LEU A 73 -5.28 3.04 8.03
N LYS A 74 -6.40 2.37 8.35
CA LYS A 74 -7.00 1.31 7.51
C LYS A 74 -7.36 1.75 6.10
N LYS A 75 -7.55 3.05 5.87
CA LYS A 75 -7.91 3.62 4.57
C LYS A 75 -6.72 4.11 3.77
N ILE A 76 -5.54 4.17 4.38
CA ILE A 76 -4.30 4.56 3.71
C ILE A 76 -3.78 3.38 2.91
N LEU A 77 -3.61 3.59 1.61
CA LEU A 77 -3.06 2.60 0.70
C LEU A 77 -1.52 2.55 0.78
N ASP A 78 -0.89 1.67 0.01
CA ASP A 78 0.57 1.57 -0.06
C ASP A 78 1.15 2.75 -0.86
N ILE A 79 1.21 3.93 -0.22
CA ILE A 79 1.68 5.17 -0.86
C ILE A 79 3.16 5.09 -1.25
N GLU A 80 3.98 4.32 -0.55
CA GLU A 80 5.40 4.12 -0.92
C GLU A 80 5.52 3.51 -2.32
N LYS A 81 4.69 2.51 -2.62
CA LYS A 81 4.61 1.92 -3.95
C LYS A 81 4.10 2.91 -5.00
N ILE A 82 3.11 3.73 -4.63
CA ILE A 82 2.55 4.76 -5.52
C ILE A 82 3.60 5.84 -5.82
N ILE A 83 4.29 6.34 -4.79
CA ILE A 83 5.36 7.35 -4.93
C ILE A 83 6.53 6.81 -5.75
N ARG A 84 6.89 5.53 -5.60
CA ARG A 84 7.88 4.90 -6.46
C ARG A 84 7.46 4.90 -7.94
N LYS A 85 6.20 4.63 -8.25
CA LYS A 85 5.69 4.76 -9.63
C LYS A 85 5.71 6.21 -10.12
N LEU A 86 5.41 7.16 -9.23
CA LEU A 86 5.51 8.60 -9.50
C LEU A 86 6.93 8.98 -9.87
N SER A 87 7.94 8.55 -9.09
CA SER A 87 9.36 8.81 -9.36
C SER A 87 9.87 8.21 -10.68
N LEU A 88 9.27 7.11 -11.11
CA LEU A 88 9.56 6.46 -12.40
C LEU A 88 8.76 7.01 -13.58
N ASN A 89 7.90 8.00 -13.32
CA ASN A 89 7.01 8.62 -14.31
C ASN A 89 6.07 7.62 -15.03
N ILE A 90 5.61 6.58 -14.28
CA ILE A 90 4.72 5.52 -14.79
C ILE A 90 3.41 5.41 -13.97
N LEU A 91 3.09 6.44 -13.19
CA LEU A 91 1.88 6.45 -12.36
C LEU A 91 0.62 6.56 -13.23
N HIS A 92 -0.33 5.68 -13.00
CA HIS A 92 -1.63 5.75 -13.69
C HIS A 92 -2.51 6.87 -13.08
N PRO A 93 -3.34 7.57 -13.87
CA PRO A 93 -4.20 8.63 -13.34
C PRO A 93 -5.07 8.23 -12.14
N TYR A 94 -5.66 7.03 -12.13
CA TYR A 94 -6.46 6.56 -11.01
C TYR A 94 -5.64 6.32 -9.73
N GLU A 95 -4.36 5.97 -9.86
CA GLU A 95 -3.46 5.78 -8.72
C GLU A 95 -3.11 7.12 -8.05
N LEU A 96 -3.11 8.21 -8.82
CA LEU A 96 -2.96 9.55 -8.28
C LEU A 96 -4.10 9.90 -7.32
N ASN A 97 -5.34 9.61 -7.71
CA ASN A 97 -6.47 9.81 -6.80
C ASN A 97 -6.36 8.95 -5.52
N ASN A 98 -5.86 7.72 -5.64
CA ASN A 98 -5.59 6.87 -4.49
C ASN A 98 -4.54 7.47 -3.53
N LEU A 99 -3.52 8.15 -4.07
CA LEU A 99 -2.53 8.88 -3.29
C LEU A 99 -3.19 10.03 -2.51
N LEU A 100 -4.00 10.83 -3.19
CA LEU A 100 -4.69 11.97 -2.57
C LEU A 100 -5.67 11.55 -1.48
N ILE A 101 -6.45 10.49 -1.71
CA ILE A 101 -7.34 9.92 -0.68
C ILE A 101 -6.53 9.45 0.52
N SER A 102 -5.38 8.80 0.29
CA SER A 102 -4.52 8.35 1.38
C SER A 102 -3.98 9.52 2.19
N TYR A 103 -3.61 10.63 1.55
CA TYR A 103 -3.17 11.84 2.24
C TYR A 103 -4.30 12.57 2.97
N ASP A 104 -5.52 12.58 2.45
CA ASP A 104 -6.69 13.11 3.18
C ASP A 104 -6.91 12.33 4.51
N TYR A 105 -6.71 11.02 4.51
CA TYR A 105 -6.77 10.22 5.75
C TYR A 105 -5.55 10.43 6.65
N TYR A 106 -4.36 10.58 6.10
CA TYR A 106 -3.16 10.90 6.88
C TYR A 106 -3.30 12.26 7.59
N LEU A 107 -3.78 13.30 6.90
CA LEU A 107 -4.02 14.61 7.51
C LEU A 107 -5.05 14.55 8.65
N LYS A 108 -6.08 13.70 8.54
CA LYS A 108 -7.02 13.47 9.66
C LYS A 108 -6.34 12.82 10.86
N VAL A 109 -5.36 11.95 10.65
CA VAL A 109 -4.57 11.33 11.72
C VAL A 109 -3.63 12.36 12.33
N SER A 110 -2.87 13.10 11.52
CA SER A 110 -1.92 14.10 12.00
C SER A 110 -2.58 15.24 12.79
N GLU A 111 -3.79 15.65 12.40
CA GLU A 111 -4.58 16.64 13.14
C GLU A 111 -4.94 16.15 14.56
N LYS A 112 -5.33 14.90 14.72
CA LYS A 112 -5.60 14.29 16.03
C LYS A 112 -4.36 14.16 16.89
N LEU A 113 -3.18 13.99 16.25
CA LEU A 113 -1.89 13.87 16.92
C LEU A 113 -1.22 15.22 17.19
N LYS A 114 -1.76 16.33 16.68
CA LYS A 114 -1.15 17.67 16.73
C LYS A 114 -0.68 18.10 18.11
N LEU A 115 -1.44 17.77 19.16
CA LEU A 115 -1.12 18.14 20.53
C LEU A 115 0.11 17.41 21.08
N TYR A 116 0.40 16.20 20.57
CA TYR A 116 1.48 15.34 21.04
C TYR A 116 2.67 15.35 20.08
N TYR A 117 2.40 15.50 18.78
CA TYR A 117 3.38 15.35 17.70
C TYR A 117 3.11 16.35 16.58
N PRO A 118 3.41 17.64 16.80
CA PRO A 118 3.22 18.68 15.78
C PRO A 118 4.07 18.43 14.53
N GLU A 119 5.17 17.68 14.64
CA GLU A 119 6.05 17.30 13.55
C GLU A 119 5.40 16.39 12.49
N PHE A 120 4.28 15.74 12.79
CA PHE A 120 3.53 14.95 11.82
C PHE A 120 2.63 15.79 10.91
N ILE A 121 2.53 17.10 11.16
CA ILE A 121 1.83 18.02 10.26
C ILE A 121 2.80 18.46 9.18
N ASP A 122 2.48 18.13 7.94
CA ASP A 122 3.24 18.55 6.77
C ASP A 122 2.38 19.48 5.92
N LEU A 123 2.74 20.77 5.91
CA LEU A 123 2.02 21.80 5.16
C LEU A 123 2.16 21.60 3.65
N ASP A 124 3.31 21.09 3.20
CA ASP A 124 3.55 20.82 1.78
C ASP A 124 2.56 19.78 1.23
N LEU A 125 2.14 18.81 2.05
CA LEU A 125 1.12 17.83 1.64
C LEU A 125 -0.25 18.48 1.39
N ILE A 126 -0.59 19.53 2.13
CA ILE A 126 -1.82 20.30 1.92
C ILE A 126 -1.74 21.01 0.57
N ASP A 127 -0.60 21.62 0.27
CA ASP A 127 -0.35 22.29 -1.01
C ASP A 127 -0.39 21.30 -2.18
N ILE A 128 0.23 20.12 -2.04
CA ILE A 128 0.17 19.06 -3.05
C ILE A 128 -1.29 18.68 -3.36
N ILE A 129 -2.09 18.41 -2.34
CA ILE A 129 -3.50 18.04 -2.50
C ILE A 129 -4.26 19.17 -3.20
N TYR A 130 -4.02 20.43 -2.81
CA TYR A 130 -4.66 21.58 -3.41
C TYR A 130 -4.31 21.74 -4.90
N GLN A 131 -3.03 21.65 -5.25
CA GLN A 131 -2.55 21.75 -6.64
C GLN A 131 -3.15 20.64 -7.51
N PHE A 132 -3.13 19.41 -7.06
CA PHE A 132 -3.74 18.32 -7.82
C PHE A 132 -5.24 18.51 -8.05
N LYS A 133 -5.98 18.93 -7.02
CA LYS A 133 -7.42 19.20 -7.13
C LYS A 133 -7.72 20.37 -8.06
N LYS A 134 -6.79 21.33 -8.15
CA LYS A 134 -6.89 22.47 -9.07
C LYS A 134 -6.66 22.06 -10.51
N ASP A 135 -5.65 21.23 -10.78
CA ASP A 135 -5.18 20.96 -12.14
C ASP A 135 -5.96 19.82 -12.82
N ILE A 136 -6.47 18.85 -12.06
CA ILE A 136 -7.04 17.62 -12.58
C ILE A 136 -8.48 17.42 -12.09
N ASP A 137 -9.37 17.03 -13.00
CA ASP A 137 -10.72 16.61 -12.65
C ASP A 137 -10.70 15.22 -11.98
N LEU A 138 -10.59 15.23 -10.66
CA LEU A 138 -10.52 14.02 -9.84
C LEU A 138 -11.82 13.21 -9.89
N TYR A 139 -12.97 13.85 -10.06
CA TYR A 139 -14.25 13.14 -10.20
C TYR A 139 -14.27 12.30 -11.45
N PHE A 140 -13.79 12.85 -12.55
CA PHE A 140 -13.69 12.17 -13.82
C PHE A 140 -12.71 11.00 -13.76
N ILE A 141 -11.52 11.20 -13.17
CA ILE A 141 -10.53 10.13 -12.97
C ILE A 141 -11.08 8.99 -12.10
N THR A 142 -11.82 9.31 -11.04
CA THR A 142 -12.33 8.31 -10.09
C THR A 142 -13.42 7.44 -10.71
N ASN A 143 -14.35 8.07 -11.46
CA ASN A 143 -15.57 7.39 -11.89
C ASN A 143 -15.47 6.79 -13.29
N GLN A 144 -14.60 7.31 -14.15
CA GLN A 144 -14.54 6.92 -15.56
C GLN A 144 -13.22 6.28 -16.00
N LEU A 145 -12.12 6.46 -15.29
CA LEU A 145 -10.80 6.14 -15.78
C LEU A 145 -10.00 5.18 -14.89
N ARG A 146 -10.33 3.91 -14.92
CA ARG A 146 -9.36 2.86 -14.51
C ARG A 146 -8.44 2.50 -15.68
N PHE A 147 -8.02 3.47 -16.49
CA PHE A 147 -7.15 3.21 -17.63
C PHE A 147 -5.69 3.14 -17.22
N PRO A 148 -4.94 2.20 -17.79
CA PRO A 148 -3.48 2.26 -17.76
C PRO A 148 -3.02 3.50 -18.54
N LEU A 149 -1.82 3.99 -18.20
CA LEU A 149 -1.22 5.18 -18.81
C LEU A 149 -1.20 5.15 -20.35
N ASP A 150 -1.09 3.94 -20.94
CA ASP A 150 -1.05 3.74 -22.40
C ASP A 150 -2.43 3.81 -23.08
N LYS A 151 -3.51 3.81 -22.28
CA LYS A 151 -4.89 3.87 -22.78
C LYS A 151 -5.64 5.10 -22.29
N ILE A 152 -4.97 6.23 -22.15
CA ILE A 152 -5.63 7.52 -21.91
C ILE A 152 -6.43 7.86 -23.16
N GLU A 153 -7.76 7.80 -23.06
CA GLU A 153 -8.66 8.02 -24.21
C GLU A 153 -9.32 9.39 -24.20
N THR A 154 -9.24 10.13 -23.10
CA THR A 154 -10.00 11.34 -22.87
C THR A 154 -9.19 12.38 -22.13
N TYR A 155 -9.57 13.65 -22.34
CA TYR A 155 -9.09 14.81 -21.61
C TYR A 155 -9.66 14.82 -20.17
N PHE A 156 -8.82 15.10 -19.18
CA PHE A 156 -9.19 15.07 -17.76
C PHE A 156 -8.59 16.21 -16.91
N PHE A 157 -8.03 17.23 -17.53
CA PHE A 157 -7.63 18.45 -16.82
C PHE A 157 -8.82 19.39 -16.62
N ASN A 158 -8.75 20.18 -15.57
CA ASN A 158 -9.73 21.25 -15.37
C ASN A 158 -9.59 22.33 -16.44
N GLN A 159 -10.67 23.05 -16.67
CA GLN A 159 -10.71 24.11 -17.68
C GLN A 159 -9.66 25.20 -17.37
N ASP A 160 -9.09 25.80 -18.41
CA ASP A 160 -8.09 26.88 -18.36
C ASP A 160 -6.69 26.48 -17.83
N ILE A 161 -6.46 25.21 -17.50
CA ILE A 161 -5.11 24.72 -17.15
C ILE A 161 -4.24 24.58 -18.39
N TYR A 162 -4.78 24.00 -19.47
CA TYR A 162 -4.11 23.87 -20.76
C TYR A 162 -5.00 24.38 -21.90
N PRO A 163 -4.98 25.71 -22.21
CA PRO A 163 -5.89 26.32 -23.19
C PRO A 163 -5.86 25.69 -24.58
N GLU A 164 -4.69 25.19 -25.01
CA GLU A 164 -4.56 24.49 -26.30
C GLU A 164 -5.32 23.16 -26.32
N LEU A 165 -5.23 22.39 -25.22
CA LEU A 165 -5.99 21.15 -25.05
C LEU A 165 -7.48 21.39 -24.92
N ASP A 166 -7.87 22.43 -24.18
CA ASP A 166 -9.27 22.86 -24.07
C ASP A 166 -9.87 23.16 -25.43
N LYS A 167 -9.13 23.87 -26.27
CA LYS A 167 -9.54 24.17 -27.66
C LYS A 167 -9.71 22.88 -28.47
N LEU A 168 -8.74 21.98 -28.45
CA LEU A 168 -8.84 20.71 -29.17
C LEU A 168 -10.02 19.86 -28.69
N ASN A 169 -10.27 19.82 -27.38
CA ASN A 169 -11.40 19.10 -26.79
C ASN A 169 -12.73 19.74 -27.20
N ASN A 170 -12.83 21.06 -27.18
CA ASN A 170 -14.01 21.78 -27.62
C ASN A 170 -14.29 21.54 -29.12
N ASP A 171 -13.26 21.61 -29.97
CA ASP A 171 -13.39 21.28 -31.39
C ASP A 171 -13.88 19.84 -31.61
N TYR A 172 -13.35 18.88 -30.85
CA TYR A 172 -13.79 17.50 -30.88
C TYR A 172 -15.26 17.34 -30.47
N LEU A 173 -15.69 17.99 -29.38
CA LEU A 173 -17.07 17.96 -28.91
C LEU A 173 -18.04 18.62 -29.91
N ILE A 174 -17.66 19.73 -30.53
CA ILE A 174 -18.47 20.40 -31.55
C ILE A 174 -18.67 19.50 -32.76
N LYS A 175 -17.60 18.80 -33.23
CA LYS A 175 -17.72 17.87 -34.36
C LYS A 175 -18.59 16.65 -34.03
N GLN A 176 -18.50 16.13 -32.79
CA GLN A 176 -19.42 15.09 -32.35
C GLN A 176 -20.88 15.58 -32.36
N LYS A 177 -21.14 16.82 -31.92
CA LYS A 177 -22.49 17.42 -31.97
C LYS A 177 -22.96 17.61 -33.42
N TYR A 178 -22.10 17.98 -34.35
CA TYR A 178 -22.45 18.01 -35.78
C TYR A 178 -22.88 16.65 -36.28
N LEU A 179 -22.10 15.61 -35.97
CA LEU A 179 -22.45 14.23 -36.36
C LEU A 179 -23.78 13.77 -35.74
N LYS A 180 -24.05 14.16 -34.49
CA LYS A 180 -25.33 13.89 -33.82
C LYS A 180 -26.48 14.66 -34.48
N CYS A 181 -26.33 15.94 -34.81
CA CYS A 181 -27.31 16.71 -35.53
C CYS A 181 -27.66 16.12 -36.90
N ILE A 182 -26.65 15.62 -37.64
CA ILE A 182 -26.87 14.91 -38.90
C ILE A 182 -27.68 13.64 -38.67
N CYS A 183 -27.29 12.85 -37.67
CA CYS A 183 -27.96 11.61 -37.29
C CYS A 183 -29.45 11.84 -36.95
N ASP A 184 -29.72 12.82 -36.09
CA ASP A 184 -31.06 13.14 -35.63
C ASP A 184 -31.93 13.69 -36.77
N LYS A 185 -31.39 14.57 -37.61
CA LYS A 185 -32.14 15.15 -38.77
C LYS A 185 -32.47 14.07 -39.79
N LEU A 186 -31.54 13.21 -40.15
CA LEU A 186 -31.81 12.10 -41.05
C LEU A 186 -32.74 11.06 -40.43
N GLY A 187 -32.62 10.83 -39.13
CA GLY A 187 -33.53 9.95 -38.36
C GLY A 187 -34.95 10.46 -38.34
N PHE A 188 -35.17 11.77 -38.22
CA PHE A 188 -36.48 12.38 -38.28
C PHE A 188 -37.25 12.13 -39.57
N TYR A 189 -36.57 11.96 -40.68
CA TYR A 189 -37.21 11.60 -41.95
C TYR A 189 -37.71 10.13 -41.94
N ILE A 190 -37.18 9.28 -41.09
CA ILE A 190 -37.62 7.89 -40.97
C ILE A 190 -38.79 7.79 -39.98
N ASP A 191 -38.58 8.24 -38.74
CA ASP A 191 -39.57 8.25 -37.66
C ASP A 191 -39.30 9.45 -36.73
N LYS A 192 -40.34 10.26 -36.50
CA LYS A 192 -40.24 11.48 -35.67
C LYS A 192 -40.04 11.22 -34.18
N ASN A 193 -40.42 10.02 -33.71
CA ASN A 193 -40.54 9.69 -32.29
C ASN A 193 -39.52 8.65 -31.81
N LYS A 194 -38.65 8.14 -32.70
CA LYS A 194 -37.67 7.08 -32.36
C LYS A 194 -36.31 7.34 -32.93
N GLU A 195 -35.25 7.01 -32.16
CA GLU A 195 -33.92 6.92 -32.70
C GLU A 195 -33.81 5.81 -33.72
N THR A 196 -33.66 6.16 -34.98
CA THR A 196 -33.69 5.22 -36.11
C THR A 196 -32.31 4.99 -36.73
N ILE A 197 -31.37 5.92 -36.55
CA ILE A 197 -30.00 5.88 -37.02
C ILE A 197 -29.09 5.84 -35.80
N LYS A 198 -28.03 5.04 -35.84
CA LYS A 198 -27.04 4.95 -34.76
C LYS A 198 -25.69 5.46 -35.23
N ILE A 199 -25.05 6.23 -34.36
CA ILE A 199 -23.66 6.64 -34.54
C ILE A 199 -22.79 5.51 -33.98
N ASN A 200 -21.89 4.98 -34.79
CA ASN A 200 -20.90 3.96 -34.40
C ASN A 200 -19.50 4.42 -34.78
N SER A 201 -18.49 3.83 -34.11
CA SER A 201 -17.10 4.01 -34.47
C SER A 201 -16.37 2.68 -34.39
N ASN A 202 -15.42 2.45 -35.30
CA ASN A 202 -14.48 1.35 -35.25
C ASN A 202 -13.15 1.73 -35.89
N ASP A 203 -12.11 0.94 -35.68
CA ASP A 203 -10.75 1.24 -36.16
C ASP A 203 -10.63 1.22 -37.69
N LYS A 204 -11.52 0.49 -38.39
CA LYS A 204 -11.46 0.34 -39.84
C LYS A 204 -12.14 1.47 -40.61
N PHE A 205 -13.27 1.95 -40.10
CA PHE A 205 -14.14 2.92 -40.82
C PHE A 205 -14.25 4.26 -40.10
N GLY A 206 -13.64 4.41 -38.92
CA GLY A 206 -13.80 5.58 -38.08
C GLY A 206 -15.24 5.74 -37.58
N TRP A 207 -15.74 6.96 -37.59
CA TRP A 207 -17.11 7.29 -37.18
C TRP A 207 -18.07 7.18 -38.37
N PHE A 208 -19.19 6.48 -38.21
CA PHE A 208 -20.17 6.28 -39.26
C PHE A 208 -21.59 6.19 -38.71
N LEU A 209 -22.56 6.48 -39.56
CA LEU A 209 -24.00 6.36 -39.27
C LEU A 209 -24.53 5.05 -39.80
N SER A 210 -25.16 4.24 -38.94
CA SER A 210 -25.68 2.93 -39.31
C SER A 210 -27.22 2.83 -39.12
N LEU A 211 -27.84 2.05 -39.97
CA LEU A 211 -29.29 1.76 -39.96
C LEU A 211 -29.58 0.38 -40.53
N THR A 212 -30.80 -0.15 -40.24
CA THR A 212 -31.23 -1.43 -40.78
C THR A 212 -31.67 -1.30 -42.24
N GLN A 213 -31.76 -2.40 -42.98
CA GLN A 213 -32.17 -2.42 -44.38
C GLN A 213 -33.55 -1.76 -44.62
N ASN A 214 -34.55 -2.04 -43.78
CA ASN A 214 -35.88 -1.45 -43.93
C ASN A 214 -35.84 0.07 -43.74
N ARG A 215 -35.08 0.53 -42.73
CA ARG A 215 -34.93 1.97 -42.49
C ARG A 215 -34.15 2.67 -43.61
N SER A 216 -33.19 1.99 -44.24
CA SER A 216 -32.47 2.55 -45.38
C SER A 216 -33.38 2.78 -46.59
N LYS A 217 -34.27 1.85 -46.90
CA LYS A 217 -35.26 1.99 -47.98
C LYS A 217 -36.21 3.15 -47.68
N LEU A 218 -36.74 3.23 -46.46
CA LEU A 218 -37.64 4.32 -46.03
C LEU A 218 -36.96 5.67 -46.12
N LEU A 219 -35.69 5.77 -45.66
CA LEU A 219 -34.94 7.02 -45.77
C LEU A 219 -34.78 7.47 -47.20
N MET A 220 -34.37 6.60 -48.11
CA MET A 220 -34.18 6.92 -49.52
C MET A 220 -35.50 7.34 -50.20
N GLU A 221 -36.60 6.71 -49.86
CA GLU A 221 -37.96 7.05 -50.38
C GLU A 221 -38.37 8.45 -49.91
N ARG A 222 -38.20 8.78 -48.64
CA ARG A 222 -38.53 10.10 -48.06
C ARG A 222 -37.65 11.22 -48.62
N LEU A 223 -36.38 10.94 -48.89
CA LEU A 223 -35.44 11.87 -49.48
C LEU A 223 -35.72 12.19 -50.95
N LYS A 224 -36.46 11.32 -51.67
CA LYS A 224 -36.77 11.56 -53.10
C LYS A 224 -37.44 12.89 -53.37
N ASN A 225 -38.27 13.36 -52.44
CA ASN A 225 -39.03 14.59 -52.59
C ASN A 225 -38.31 15.87 -52.18
N LEU A 226 -37.03 15.76 -51.72
CA LEU A 226 -36.22 16.87 -51.29
C LEU A 226 -35.16 17.19 -52.35
N LYS A 227 -34.87 18.46 -52.59
CA LYS A 227 -33.79 18.93 -53.45
C LYS A 227 -32.46 19.01 -52.62
N GLU A 228 -32.56 19.68 -51.47
CA GLU A 228 -31.45 19.91 -50.56
C GLU A 228 -31.84 19.65 -49.12
N ILE A 229 -30.88 19.30 -48.30
CA ILE A 229 -31.05 19.11 -46.86
C ILE A 229 -30.08 20.04 -46.14
N GLU A 230 -30.64 20.90 -45.30
CA GLU A 230 -29.86 21.82 -44.45
C GLU A 230 -29.73 21.27 -43.02
N PHE A 231 -28.52 21.27 -42.49
CA PHE A 231 -28.25 20.89 -41.10
C PHE A 231 -27.86 22.13 -40.32
N LYS A 232 -28.46 22.27 -39.10
CA LYS A 232 -28.27 23.40 -38.23
C LYS A 232 -27.82 22.95 -36.85
N TYR A 233 -26.88 23.68 -36.27
CA TYR A 233 -26.47 23.54 -34.90
C TYR A 233 -26.59 24.94 -34.22
N GLU A 234 -27.24 25.00 -33.06
CA GLU A 234 -27.52 26.25 -32.33
C GLU A 234 -28.13 27.34 -33.23
N GLY A 235 -29.05 26.99 -34.13
CA GLY A 235 -29.72 27.90 -35.06
C GLY A 235 -28.90 28.30 -36.28
N LYS A 236 -27.59 28.01 -36.33
CA LYS A 236 -26.72 28.32 -37.47
C LYS A 236 -26.59 27.12 -38.42
N SER A 237 -26.71 27.41 -39.73
CA SER A 237 -26.48 26.40 -40.77
C SER A 237 -24.99 26.08 -40.86
N PHE A 238 -24.62 24.81 -40.73
CA PHE A 238 -23.24 24.38 -40.86
C PHE A 238 -23.01 23.45 -42.07
N LEU A 239 -24.09 22.92 -42.67
CA LEU A 239 -24.00 22.03 -43.81
C LEU A 239 -25.28 22.07 -44.64
N LYS A 240 -25.12 22.20 -45.98
CA LYS A 240 -26.19 21.99 -46.98
C LYS A 240 -25.69 20.94 -47.98
N ILE A 241 -26.49 19.90 -48.23
CA ILE A 241 -26.16 18.83 -49.16
C ILE A 241 -27.31 18.54 -50.10
N ASN A 242 -26.98 18.16 -51.35
CA ASN A 242 -27.97 17.62 -52.26
C ASN A 242 -28.31 16.18 -51.89
N LYS A 243 -29.56 15.78 -52.11
CA LYS A 243 -30.00 14.41 -51.83
C LYS A 243 -29.14 13.36 -52.60
N ASN A 244 -28.65 13.70 -53.77
CA ASN A 244 -27.89 12.82 -54.63
C ASN A 244 -26.47 12.51 -54.09
N ASP A 245 -25.99 13.33 -53.18
CA ASP A 245 -24.70 13.16 -52.51
C ASP A 245 -24.74 12.08 -51.43
N ILE A 246 -25.97 11.74 -50.94
CA ILE A 246 -26.16 10.72 -49.90
C ILE A 246 -26.18 9.31 -50.54
N GLN A 247 -25.24 8.53 -50.17
CA GLN A 247 -25.15 7.13 -50.55
C GLN A 247 -25.41 6.22 -49.38
N ILE A 248 -26.03 5.07 -49.62
CA ILE A 248 -26.22 4.04 -48.60
C ILE A 248 -25.42 2.82 -49.05
N LYS A 249 -24.43 2.44 -48.27
CA LYS A 249 -23.56 1.29 -48.53
C LYS A 249 -23.86 0.15 -47.56
N LYS A 250 -23.83 -1.09 -48.01
CA LYS A 250 -23.99 -2.26 -47.14
C LYS A 250 -22.72 -2.47 -46.34
N ASN A 251 -22.88 -2.65 -45.03
CA ASN A 251 -21.79 -2.94 -44.12
C ASN A 251 -22.21 -4.11 -43.18
N GLY A 252 -21.85 -5.31 -43.55
CA GLY A 252 -22.26 -6.54 -42.87
C GLY A 252 -23.78 -6.73 -42.89
N ALA A 253 -24.40 -6.88 -41.73
CA ALA A 253 -25.85 -7.00 -41.59
C ALA A 253 -26.61 -5.65 -41.63
N ASN A 254 -25.88 -4.52 -41.49
CA ASN A 254 -26.43 -3.17 -41.48
C ASN A 254 -26.06 -2.40 -42.75
N PHE A 255 -26.59 -1.19 -42.85
CA PHE A 255 -26.33 -0.25 -43.90
C PHE A 255 -25.72 1.02 -43.28
N CYS A 256 -24.77 1.64 -43.97
CA CYS A 256 -24.12 2.88 -43.56
C CYS A 256 -24.51 4.02 -44.49
N ILE A 257 -24.76 5.19 -43.91
CA ILE A 257 -24.96 6.44 -44.65
C ILE A 257 -23.57 7.00 -44.95
N ASP A 258 -23.28 7.25 -46.19
CA ASP A 258 -22.00 7.74 -46.71
C ASP A 258 -22.21 9.01 -47.56
N PHE A 259 -21.49 10.05 -47.23
CA PHE A 259 -21.28 11.24 -48.05
C PHE A 259 -20.04 12.00 -47.57
N TYR A 260 -19.52 12.85 -48.47
CA TYR A 260 -18.21 13.49 -48.29
C TYR A 260 -18.01 14.10 -46.89
N PHE A 261 -19.00 14.83 -46.36
CA PHE A 261 -18.89 15.53 -45.08
C PHE A 261 -18.82 14.59 -43.88
N ILE A 262 -19.50 13.44 -43.88
CA ILE A 262 -19.38 12.42 -42.83
C ILE A 262 -17.95 11.89 -42.81
N ASN A 263 -17.36 11.58 -43.95
CA ASN A 263 -16.00 11.08 -44.05
C ASN A 263 -15.00 12.13 -43.58
N THR A 264 -15.21 13.40 -43.95
CA THR A 264 -14.35 14.50 -43.47
C THR A 264 -14.43 14.64 -41.95
N ILE A 265 -15.63 14.72 -41.36
CA ILE A 265 -15.81 14.78 -39.90
C ILE A 265 -15.23 13.53 -39.22
N SER A 266 -15.42 12.34 -39.77
CA SER A 266 -14.85 11.12 -39.23
C SER A 266 -13.32 11.18 -39.15
N ASN A 267 -12.65 11.59 -40.22
CA ASN A 267 -11.20 11.74 -40.26
C ASN A 267 -10.71 12.82 -39.28
N GLU A 268 -11.42 13.93 -39.20
CA GLU A 268 -11.11 15.01 -38.25
C GLU A 268 -11.30 14.56 -36.80
N LEU A 269 -12.36 13.82 -36.46
CA LEU A 269 -12.59 13.27 -35.13
C LEU A 269 -11.49 12.27 -34.73
N ILE A 270 -11.04 11.41 -35.66
CA ILE A 270 -9.92 10.47 -35.42
C ILE A 270 -8.64 11.25 -35.14
N SER A 271 -8.33 12.24 -35.98
CA SER A 271 -7.13 13.09 -35.83
C SER A 271 -7.15 13.86 -34.51
N LEU A 272 -8.27 14.50 -34.19
CA LEU A 272 -8.44 15.24 -32.92
C LEU A 272 -8.33 14.30 -31.71
N LYS A 273 -8.99 13.14 -31.75
CA LYS A 273 -8.91 12.15 -30.67
C LYS A 273 -7.46 11.73 -30.43
N SER A 274 -6.72 11.39 -31.47
CA SER A 274 -5.31 11.00 -31.37
C SER A 274 -4.44 12.13 -30.80
N LYS A 275 -4.65 13.39 -31.22
CA LYS A 275 -3.92 14.54 -30.69
C LYS A 275 -4.25 14.80 -29.21
N ILE A 276 -5.54 14.74 -28.83
CA ILE A 276 -5.97 14.89 -27.44
C ILE A 276 -5.33 13.80 -26.57
N GLN A 277 -5.35 12.55 -26.99
CA GLN A 277 -4.74 11.43 -26.28
C GLN A 277 -3.24 11.63 -26.05
N SER A 278 -2.48 11.92 -27.11
CA SER A 278 -1.03 12.10 -27.01
C SER A 278 -0.65 13.31 -26.14
N GLN A 279 -1.30 14.45 -26.35
CA GLN A 279 -1.00 15.67 -25.60
C GLN A 279 -1.48 15.59 -24.14
N THR A 280 -2.64 14.95 -23.87
CA THR A 280 -3.10 14.73 -22.49
C THR A 280 -2.10 13.83 -21.73
N LYS A 281 -1.61 12.77 -22.37
CA LYS A 281 -0.58 11.90 -21.79
C LYS A 281 0.71 12.67 -21.50
N GLU A 282 1.20 13.45 -22.45
CA GLU A 282 2.40 14.26 -22.31
C GLU A 282 2.28 15.25 -21.16
N LYS A 283 1.19 16.04 -21.11
CA LYS A 283 0.95 17.00 -20.05
C LYS A 283 0.76 16.35 -18.69
N TYR A 284 0.12 15.19 -18.63
CA TYR A 284 0.03 14.41 -17.39
C TYR A 284 1.41 13.98 -16.88
N LEU A 285 2.27 13.45 -17.75
CA LEU A 285 3.63 13.03 -17.38
C LEU A 285 4.47 14.23 -16.92
N GLU A 286 4.37 15.39 -17.58
CA GLU A 286 5.02 16.63 -17.15
C GLU A 286 4.55 17.04 -15.75
N THR A 287 3.24 17.01 -15.49
CA THR A 287 2.62 17.39 -14.21
C THR A 287 3.11 16.49 -13.07
N ILE A 288 3.05 15.16 -13.23
CA ILE A 288 3.48 14.24 -12.18
C ILE A 288 5.00 14.30 -11.92
N ASN A 289 5.81 14.53 -12.95
CA ASN A 289 7.25 14.69 -12.80
C ASN A 289 7.59 15.98 -12.05
N HIS A 290 6.96 17.09 -12.41
CA HIS A 290 7.12 18.37 -11.72
C HIS A 290 6.75 18.26 -10.22
N LEU A 291 5.66 17.61 -9.92
CA LEU A 291 5.22 17.38 -8.54
C LEU A 291 6.22 16.52 -7.77
N TYR A 292 6.72 15.44 -8.36
CA TYR A 292 7.71 14.60 -7.70
C TYR A 292 8.99 15.38 -7.38
N LEU A 293 9.50 16.16 -8.33
CA LEU A 293 10.74 16.93 -8.13
C LEU A 293 10.61 17.99 -7.05
N ASN A 294 9.47 18.65 -6.97
CA ASN A 294 9.24 19.72 -6.00
C ASN A 294 8.97 19.22 -4.58
N TYR A 295 8.35 18.04 -4.42
CA TYR A 295 7.83 17.56 -3.13
C TYR A 295 8.39 16.20 -2.69
N LYS A 296 9.51 15.75 -3.29
CA LYS A 296 10.10 14.42 -2.98
C LYS A 296 10.42 14.25 -1.48
N ASP A 297 10.86 15.31 -0.80
CA ASP A 297 11.23 15.26 0.61
C ASP A 297 9.98 15.14 1.50
N SER A 298 8.90 15.83 1.16
CA SER A 298 7.61 15.72 1.85
C SER A 298 6.96 14.35 1.62
N PHE A 299 7.09 13.77 0.43
CA PHE A 299 6.70 12.38 0.20
C PHE A 299 7.47 11.41 1.09
N GLN A 300 8.78 11.58 1.22
CA GLN A 300 9.61 10.72 2.07
C GLN A 300 9.24 10.87 3.55
N LYS A 301 9.06 12.09 4.04
CA LYS A 301 8.63 12.38 5.41
C LYS A 301 7.26 11.74 5.69
N SER A 302 6.30 11.85 4.77
CA SER A 302 4.97 11.28 4.94
C SER A 302 5.00 9.75 5.05
N ILE A 303 5.83 9.06 4.26
CA ILE A 303 6.04 7.61 4.35
C ILE A 303 6.56 7.24 5.75
N GLN A 304 7.61 7.94 6.21
CA GLN A 304 8.20 7.69 7.53
C GLN A 304 7.18 7.93 8.66
N SER A 305 6.46 9.05 8.61
CA SER A 305 5.46 9.41 9.63
C SER A 305 4.31 8.41 9.68
N ILE A 306 3.75 8.01 8.53
CA ILE A 306 2.68 7.00 8.49
C ILE A 306 3.17 5.66 9.06
N GLY A 307 4.38 5.24 8.70
CA GLY A 307 4.98 4.02 9.24
C GLY A 307 5.15 4.06 10.76
N LEU A 308 5.67 5.17 11.28
CA LEU A 308 5.87 5.37 12.72
C LEU A 308 4.54 5.42 13.48
N ILE A 309 3.56 6.15 12.99
CA ILE A 309 2.24 6.24 13.61
C ILE A 309 1.58 4.86 13.67
N ASP A 310 1.54 4.15 12.56
CA ASP A 310 0.90 2.83 12.47
C ASP A 310 1.59 1.80 13.37
N LEU A 311 2.93 1.76 13.36
CA LEU A 311 3.70 0.86 14.21
C LEU A 311 3.45 1.15 15.70
N ASN A 312 3.48 2.42 16.10
CA ASN A 312 3.27 2.78 17.50
C ASN A 312 1.83 2.52 17.95
N CYS A 313 0.82 2.78 17.10
CA CYS A 313 -0.57 2.37 17.35
C CYS A 313 -0.69 0.86 17.57
N ASN A 314 -0.04 0.08 16.69
CA ASN A 314 -0.07 -1.37 16.77
C ASN A 314 0.56 -1.90 18.06
N ILE A 315 1.79 -1.46 18.40
CA ILE A 315 2.49 -1.93 19.59
C ILE A 315 1.83 -1.42 20.86
N ALA A 316 1.32 -0.17 20.89
CA ALA A 316 0.59 0.37 22.02
C ALA A 316 -0.66 -0.48 22.36
N LYS A 317 -1.45 -0.80 21.35
CA LYS A 317 -2.62 -1.65 21.48
C LYS A 317 -2.26 -3.06 21.94
N LEU A 318 -1.33 -3.70 21.25
CA LEU A 318 -0.87 -5.07 21.55
C LEU A 318 -0.32 -5.17 22.98
N SER A 319 0.44 -4.17 23.43
CA SER A 319 1.04 -4.15 24.76
C SER A 319 -0.02 -4.06 25.87
N LEU A 320 -1.07 -3.27 25.69
CA LEU A 320 -2.19 -3.22 26.63
C LEU A 320 -2.99 -4.52 26.65
N GLU A 321 -3.31 -5.07 25.49
CA GLU A 321 -4.08 -6.33 25.37
C GLU A 321 -3.34 -7.53 25.98
N ASN A 322 -2.00 -7.51 25.99
CA ASN A 322 -1.17 -8.63 26.46
C ASN A 322 -0.44 -8.34 27.78
N VAL A 323 -0.69 -7.17 28.38
CA VAL A 323 -0.02 -6.75 29.63
C VAL A 323 1.51 -6.84 29.50
N TYR A 324 2.08 -6.18 28.47
CA TYR A 324 3.51 -6.03 28.26
C TYR A 324 4.00 -4.75 28.92
N CYS A 325 5.19 -4.78 29.52
CA CYS A 325 5.77 -3.61 30.18
C CYS A 325 6.79 -2.88 29.30
N PRO A 326 6.99 -1.55 29.50
CA PRO A 326 8.07 -0.80 28.86
C PRO A 326 9.42 -1.23 29.45
N PRO A 327 10.42 -1.55 28.60
CA PRO A 327 11.78 -1.79 29.07
C PRO A 327 12.40 -0.49 29.64
N GLN A 328 13.25 -0.65 30.68
CA GLN A 328 14.01 0.43 31.27
C GLN A 328 15.51 0.20 31.03
N ILE A 329 16.17 1.17 30.42
CA ILE A 329 17.60 1.09 30.15
C ILE A 329 18.31 1.78 31.32
N ILE A 330 19.13 1.01 32.04
CA ILE A 330 19.92 1.49 33.16
C ILE A 330 21.39 1.18 32.84
N ASP A 331 22.23 2.21 32.86
CA ASP A 331 23.66 2.04 32.62
C ASP A 331 24.29 1.30 33.82
N ASN A 332 25.14 0.32 33.51
CA ASN A 332 25.84 -0.49 34.46
C ASN A 332 27.31 -0.60 34.00
N ASP A 333 28.06 0.50 34.13
CA ASP A 333 29.47 0.58 33.72
C ASP A 333 29.76 0.06 32.31
N ASN A 334 28.81 0.31 31.39
CA ASN A 334 28.81 -0.22 30.02
C ASN A 334 28.78 -1.74 29.88
N LYS A 335 28.41 -2.50 30.92
CA LYS A 335 28.25 -3.95 30.84
C LYS A 335 26.80 -4.31 30.56
N SER A 336 26.59 -5.28 29.68
CA SER A 336 25.24 -5.73 29.36
C SER A 336 24.71 -6.67 30.45
N TYR A 337 23.48 -6.46 30.84
CA TYR A 337 22.74 -7.27 31.79
C TYR A 337 21.25 -7.15 31.52
N PHE A 338 20.44 -8.01 32.13
CA PHE A 338 19.02 -7.77 32.25
C PHE A 338 18.44 -8.41 33.51
N VAL A 339 17.36 -7.78 34.02
CA VAL A 339 16.54 -8.27 35.11
C VAL A 339 15.09 -8.20 34.65
N ALA A 340 14.40 -9.31 34.65
CA ALA A 340 13.00 -9.43 34.27
C ALA A 340 12.20 -10.11 35.37
N ASN A 341 11.10 -9.52 35.78
CA ASN A 341 10.13 -10.13 36.69
C ASN A 341 8.90 -10.61 35.92
N ASP A 342 8.37 -11.76 36.31
CA ASP A 342 7.22 -12.37 35.63
C ASP A 342 7.41 -12.55 34.12
N LEU A 343 8.62 -12.96 33.70
CA LEU A 343 8.93 -13.15 32.29
C LEU A 343 8.09 -14.27 31.69
N ARG A 344 7.45 -14.01 30.56
CA ARG A 344 6.61 -14.95 29.83
C ARG A 344 7.13 -15.18 28.42
N HIS A 345 6.80 -16.30 27.81
CA HIS A 345 7.12 -16.56 26.42
C HIS A 345 6.01 -16.02 25.52
N PRO A 346 6.26 -14.98 24.69
CA PRO A 346 5.22 -14.25 23.97
C PRO A 346 4.37 -15.12 23.04
N LEU A 347 4.92 -16.21 22.49
CA LEU A 347 4.19 -17.11 21.60
C LEU A 347 3.51 -18.24 22.37
N VAL A 348 4.22 -18.87 23.33
CA VAL A 348 3.69 -20.05 24.05
C VAL A 348 2.46 -19.67 24.87
N GLU A 349 2.44 -18.48 25.50
CA GLU A 349 1.27 -17.99 26.24
C GLU A 349 0.02 -17.81 25.34
N LYS A 350 0.17 -17.70 24.03
CA LYS A 350 -0.92 -17.54 23.06
C LYS A 350 -1.36 -18.85 22.41
N ILE A 351 -0.44 -19.83 22.28
CA ILE A 351 -0.71 -21.12 21.66
C ILE A 351 -1.36 -22.09 22.65
N LYS A 352 -0.86 -22.13 23.90
CA LYS A 352 -1.35 -23.01 24.96
C LYS A 352 -2.34 -22.26 25.85
N THR A 353 -3.60 -22.19 25.43
CA THR A 353 -4.66 -21.50 26.18
C THR A 353 -5.30 -22.35 27.28
N ASP A 354 -5.16 -23.67 27.20
CA ASP A 354 -5.79 -24.62 28.17
C ASP A 354 -5.07 -24.70 29.51
N THR A 355 -3.81 -24.27 29.56
CA THR A 355 -3.02 -24.22 30.78
C THR A 355 -2.38 -22.84 30.92
N PRO A 356 -2.53 -22.16 32.08
CA PRO A 356 -1.91 -20.86 32.30
C PRO A 356 -0.38 -20.97 32.20
N TYR A 357 0.24 -20.01 31.52
CA TYR A 357 1.69 -19.89 31.48
C TYR A 357 2.19 -19.47 32.87
N ILE A 358 3.17 -20.16 33.40
CA ILE A 358 3.79 -19.80 34.69
C ILE A 358 4.95 -18.83 34.39
N PRO A 359 4.86 -17.58 34.86
CA PRO A 359 5.92 -16.59 34.71
C PRO A 359 7.16 -16.96 35.53
N ASN A 360 8.31 -16.43 35.14
CA ASN A 360 9.58 -16.68 35.85
C ASN A 360 10.34 -15.36 36.05
N ASP A 361 10.99 -15.20 37.17
CA ASP A 361 11.93 -14.13 37.44
C ASP A 361 13.31 -14.56 36.94
N VAL A 362 13.98 -13.66 36.21
CA VAL A 362 15.30 -13.92 35.64
C VAL A 362 16.19 -12.71 35.86
N SER A 363 17.34 -12.95 36.47
CA SER A 363 18.41 -11.94 36.63
C SER A 363 19.69 -12.48 36.03
N LEU A 364 20.16 -11.86 34.95
CA LEU A 364 21.41 -12.23 34.27
C LEU A 364 22.37 -11.05 34.32
N SER A 365 23.46 -11.25 35.03
CA SER A 365 24.58 -10.29 35.12
C SER A 365 25.84 -10.89 34.46
N GLU A 366 27.00 -10.62 35.03
CA GLU A 366 28.30 -11.20 34.58
C GLU A 366 28.38 -12.71 34.81
N ASP A 367 27.70 -13.20 35.82
CA ASP A 367 27.63 -14.63 36.15
C ASP A 367 26.53 -15.27 35.29
N GLY A 368 26.87 -16.36 34.58
CA GLY A 368 25.92 -17.12 33.80
C GLY A 368 24.85 -17.81 34.66
N ILE A 369 23.74 -18.22 34.02
CA ILE A 369 22.69 -19.04 34.66
C ILE A 369 22.76 -20.46 34.10
N LEU A 370 22.89 -21.45 35.00
CA LEU A 370 22.77 -22.86 34.66
C LEU A 370 21.35 -23.33 34.98
N LEU A 371 20.58 -23.67 33.92
CA LEU A 371 19.23 -24.21 34.05
C LEU A 371 19.26 -25.73 34.09
N PHE A 372 18.76 -26.34 35.15
CA PHE A 372 18.61 -27.78 35.26
C PHE A 372 17.18 -28.16 35.71
N GLY A 373 16.79 -29.37 35.40
CA GLY A 373 15.44 -29.87 35.73
C GLY A 373 15.06 -31.06 34.84
N THR A 374 13.91 -31.66 35.12
CA THR A 374 13.37 -32.78 34.35
C THR A 374 13.02 -32.38 32.92
N ASN A 375 12.90 -33.35 32.02
CA ASN A 375 12.46 -33.08 30.65
C ASN A 375 11.04 -32.52 30.66
N ALA A 376 10.75 -31.64 29.70
CA ALA A 376 9.47 -30.94 29.55
C ALA A 376 9.10 -29.96 30.69
N CYS A 377 10.01 -29.63 31.63
CA CYS A 377 9.73 -28.61 32.67
C CYS A 377 9.82 -27.15 32.18
N GLY A 378 10.18 -26.91 30.93
CA GLY A 378 10.20 -25.56 30.33
C GLY A 378 11.56 -24.86 30.22
N LYS A 379 12.69 -25.57 30.46
CA LYS A 379 14.06 -25.01 30.37
C LYS A 379 14.31 -24.25 29.06
N SER A 380 14.15 -24.93 27.93
CA SER A 380 14.34 -24.31 26.59
C SER A 380 13.33 -23.22 26.30
N THR A 381 12.11 -23.28 26.85
CA THR A 381 11.09 -22.23 26.73
C THR A 381 11.54 -20.99 27.47
N LEU A 382 12.03 -21.11 28.70
CA LEU A 382 12.53 -19.95 29.46
C LEU A 382 13.72 -19.30 28.77
N MET A 383 14.70 -20.07 28.30
CA MET A 383 15.86 -19.58 27.57
C MET A 383 15.44 -18.81 26.29
N LYS A 384 14.48 -19.35 25.52
CA LYS A 384 13.94 -18.67 24.35
C LYS A 384 13.18 -17.40 24.71
N SER A 385 12.46 -17.38 25.86
CA SER A 385 11.78 -16.16 26.35
C SER A 385 12.75 -15.03 26.61
N VAL A 386 13.91 -15.32 27.19
CA VAL A 386 14.99 -14.36 27.43
C VAL A 386 15.46 -13.73 26.10
N GLY A 387 15.82 -14.56 25.11
CA GLY A 387 16.32 -14.09 23.83
C GLY A 387 15.26 -13.26 23.06
N LEU A 388 14.01 -13.74 23.03
CA LEU A 388 12.92 -13.02 22.36
C LEU A 388 12.60 -11.69 23.01
N SER A 389 12.58 -11.62 24.35
CA SER A 389 12.30 -10.36 25.06
C SER A 389 13.41 -9.35 24.86
N LEU A 390 14.66 -9.77 24.80
CA LEU A 390 15.77 -8.88 24.50
C LEU A 390 15.69 -8.33 23.05
N ILE A 391 15.37 -9.17 22.07
CA ILE A 391 15.13 -8.74 20.69
C ILE A 391 13.97 -7.73 20.63
N MET A 392 12.87 -7.97 21.34
CA MET A 392 11.73 -7.05 21.42
C MET A 392 12.17 -5.71 22.04
N ALA A 393 12.88 -5.74 23.16
CA ALA A 393 13.36 -4.54 23.81
C ALA A 393 14.26 -3.73 22.86
N GLN A 394 15.30 -4.34 22.26
CA GLN A 394 16.22 -3.64 21.36
C GLN A 394 15.62 -3.27 19.99
N ALA A 395 14.46 -3.83 19.63
CA ALA A 395 13.63 -3.33 18.53
C ALA A 395 12.84 -2.07 18.91
N GLY A 396 12.80 -1.71 20.20
CA GLY A 396 12.04 -0.59 20.74
C GLY A 396 10.59 -0.95 21.02
N PHE A 397 10.29 -2.21 21.38
CA PHE A 397 8.96 -2.69 21.72
C PHE A 397 8.85 -2.99 23.22
N TYR A 398 7.62 -3.06 23.73
CA TYR A 398 7.35 -3.53 25.08
C TYR A 398 7.51 -5.06 25.14
N VAL A 399 7.79 -5.58 26.34
CA VAL A 399 8.18 -6.95 26.58
C VAL A 399 7.19 -7.71 27.49
N PRO A 400 7.07 -9.03 27.33
CA PRO A 400 6.08 -9.86 28.04
C PRO A 400 6.48 -10.17 29.49
N CYS A 401 6.57 -9.15 30.34
CA CYS A 401 6.88 -9.27 31.77
C CYS A 401 6.26 -8.14 32.56
N SER A 402 6.35 -8.15 33.90
CA SER A 402 5.86 -7.09 34.78
C SER A 402 6.88 -5.95 34.92
N SER A 403 8.17 -6.26 34.89
CA SER A 403 9.25 -5.28 34.84
C SER A 403 10.46 -5.81 34.07
N PHE A 404 11.15 -4.93 33.36
CA PHE A 404 12.33 -5.26 32.55
C PHE A 404 13.36 -4.15 32.61
N HIS A 405 14.47 -4.44 33.25
CA HIS A 405 15.64 -3.56 33.36
C HIS A 405 16.81 -4.17 32.61
N TYR A 406 17.47 -3.41 31.76
CA TYR A 406 18.57 -3.97 30.97
C TYR A 406 19.52 -2.89 30.49
N TYR A 407 20.70 -3.34 30.06
CA TYR A 407 21.61 -2.55 29.22
C TYR A 407 21.84 -3.28 27.89
N PRO A 408 21.81 -2.60 26.73
CA PRO A 408 21.78 -3.24 25.41
C PRO A 408 22.92 -4.22 25.17
N TYR A 409 22.60 -5.36 24.58
CA TYR A 409 23.55 -6.37 24.15
C TYR A 409 23.96 -6.14 22.70
N THR A 410 25.27 -6.26 22.39
CA THR A 410 25.77 -6.09 21.03
C THR A 410 25.60 -7.32 20.16
N GLN A 411 25.53 -8.50 20.80
CA GLN A 411 25.47 -9.79 20.12
C GLN A 411 24.59 -10.77 20.91
N ILE A 412 23.88 -11.62 20.18
CA ILE A 412 23.14 -12.76 20.73
C ILE A 412 23.64 -13.99 19.99
N PHE A 413 24.20 -14.93 20.70
CA PHE A 413 24.58 -16.24 20.19
C PHE A 413 23.62 -17.29 20.70
N THR A 414 23.20 -18.17 19.81
CA THR A 414 22.32 -19.28 20.18
C THR A 414 22.94 -20.61 19.75
N ARG A 415 22.99 -21.55 20.66
CA ARG A 415 23.25 -22.96 20.37
C ARG A 415 22.06 -23.74 20.90
N ILE A 416 21.05 -23.87 20.06
CA ILE A 416 19.82 -24.62 20.33
C ILE A 416 19.83 -25.80 19.39
N LEU A 417 19.73 -27.02 19.93
CA LEU A 417 19.74 -28.26 19.13
C LEU A 417 18.65 -28.17 18.05
N ASN A 418 19.10 -28.14 16.81
CA ASN A 418 18.29 -28.42 15.62
C ASN A 418 18.95 -29.57 14.90
N ASN A 419 18.20 -30.63 14.65
CA ASN A 419 18.44 -31.80 13.84
C ASN A 419 19.81 -31.95 13.18
N ASP A 420 20.39 -33.13 13.39
CA ASP A 420 21.65 -33.61 12.80
C ASP A 420 21.77 -33.19 11.32
N ASN A 421 22.85 -32.52 11.02
CA ASN A 421 23.16 -32.16 9.62
C ASN A 421 23.86 -33.39 8.98
N ILE A 422 23.05 -34.33 8.50
CA ILE A 422 23.45 -35.58 7.86
C ILE A 422 24.38 -35.40 6.64
N PHE A 423 24.45 -34.14 6.12
CA PHE A 423 25.16 -33.83 4.88
C PHE A 423 26.65 -33.53 5.02
N THR A 424 27.17 -33.24 6.23
CA THR A 424 28.58 -32.83 6.38
C THR A 424 29.57 -33.96 6.71
N GLY A 425 29.11 -35.18 7.04
CA GLY A 425 29.97 -36.30 7.36
C GLY A 425 30.84 -36.12 8.61
N GLU A 426 30.74 -35.00 9.31
CA GLU A 426 31.39 -34.71 10.58
C GLU A 426 30.53 -35.26 11.73
N SER A 427 31.16 -35.68 12.82
CA SER A 427 30.40 -36.10 14.01
C SER A 427 29.66 -34.85 14.57
N SER A 428 28.44 -35.06 15.04
CA SER A 428 27.62 -33.98 15.66
C SER A 428 28.40 -33.25 16.77
N PHE A 429 29.23 -33.93 17.49
CA PHE A 429 30.10 -33.37 18.53
C PHE A 429 31.20 -32.43 17.94
N ALA A 430 31.86 -32.82 16.84
CA ALA A 430 32.89 -31.97 16.22
C ALA A 430 32.30 -30.66 15.69
N VAL A 431 31.12 -30.72 15.09
CA VAL A 431 30.38 -29.53 14.64
C VAL A 431 30.02 -28.63 15.84
N GLU A 432 29.50 -29.24 16.92
CA GLU A 432 29.16 -28.53 18.15
C GLU A 432 30.36 -27.79 18.75
N MET A 433 31.50 -28.47 18.86
CA MET A 433 32.75 -27.88 19.39
C MET A 433 33.26 -26.74 18.50
N SER A 434 33.17 -26.87 17.19
CA SER A 434 33.51 -25.78 16.25
C SER A 434 32.64 -24.56 16.43
N GLU A 435 31.32 -24.75 16.59
CA GLU A 435 30.37 -23.67 16.85
C GLU A 435 30.64 -23.01 18.22
N LEU A 436 30.80 -23.77 19.27
CA LEU A 436 31.13 -23.23 20.60
C LEU A 436 32.45 -22.43 20.58
N ARG A 437 33.48 -22.96 19.91
CA ARG A 437 34.73 -22.24 19.71
C ARG A 437 34.51 -20.90 19.01
N SER A 438 33.70 -20.89 17.96
CA SER A 438 33.35 -19.66 17.23
C SER A 438 32.62 -18.68 18.13
N ILE A 439 31.66 -19.10 18.96
CA ILE A 439 30.94 -18.28 19.92
C ILE A 439 31.92 -17.67 20.93
N LEU A 440 32.78 -18.50 21.56
CA LEU A 440 33.74 -18.04 22.56
C LEU A 440 34.76 -17.02 22.01
N LEU A 441 35.25 -17.24 20.79
CA LEU A 441 36.18 -16.30 20.13
C LEU A 441 35.56 -14.95 19.75
N ARG A 442 34.25 -14.91 19.52
CA ARG A 442 33.54 -13.74 19.07
C ARG A 442 32.78 -13.01 20.19
N SER A 443 32.52 -13.67 21.29
CA SER A 443 31.79 -13.12 22.43
C SER A 443 32.63 -12.09 23.20
N ASN A 444 31.95 -11.14 23.83
CA ASN A 444 32.52 -10.14 24.71
C ASN A 444 31.55 -9.89 25.88
N GLN A 445 31.89 -8.94 26.77
CA GLN A 445 31.07 -8.58 27.93
C GLN A 445 29.65 -8.05 27.60
N LYS A 446 29.39 -7.75 26.32
CA LYS A 446 28.08 -7.31 25.81
C LYS A 446 27.41 -8.37 24.94
N SER A 447 27.77 -9.65 25.11
CA SER A 447 27.19 -10.76 24.35
C SER A 447 26.30 -11.60 25.25
N LEU A 448 25.10 -11.94 24.76
CA LEU A 448 24.22 -12.96 25.34
C LEU A 448 24.46 -14.28 24.64
N ILE A 449 24.75 -15.32 25.41
CA ILE A 449 24.92 -16.71 24.90
C ILE A 449 23.77 -17.56 25.46
N LEU A 450 23.01 -18.17 24.57
CA LEU A 450 21.91 -19.07 24.90
C LEU A 450 22.26 -20.50 24.41
N GLY A 451 22.63 -21.37 25.32
CA GLY A 451 23.02 -22.76 25.04
C GLY A 451 22.00 -23.74 25.59
N ASP A 452 21.55 -24.69 24.77
CA ASP A 452 20.63 -25.77 25.14
C ASP A 452 21.33 -27.11 24.96
N GLU A 453 21.38 -27.93 26.03
CA GLU A 453 21.96 -29.28 26.06
C GLU A 453 23.37 -29.34 25.43
N LEU A 454 24.26 -28.47 25.87
CA LEU A 454 25.64 -28.43 25.37
C LEU A 454 26.36 -29.73 25.66
N CYS A 455 27.17 -30.21 24.70
CA CYS A 455 27.95 -31.44 24.75
C CYS A 455 27.10 -32.74 24.85
N SER A 456 25.87 -32.72 24.38
CA SER A 456 24.97 -33.88 24.41
C SER A 456 25.36 -35.00 23.43
N GLY A 457 26.23 -34.71 22.45
CA GLY A 457 26.64 -35.65 21.38
C GLY A 457 27.81 -36.57 21.72
N THR A 458 28.29 -36.61 22.99
CA THR A 458 29.44 -37.46 23.40
C THR A 458 29.20 -38.17 24.72
N GLU A 459 30.09 -39.17 25.03
CA GLU A 459 30.05 -39.83 26.32
C GLU A 459 30.36 -38.87 27.47
N ASN A 460 29.71 -39.10 28.63
CA ASN A 460 29.79 -38.23 29.82
C ASN A 460 31.22 -37.90 30.27
N VAL A 461 32.19 -38.83 30.11
CA VAL A 461 33.58 -38.62 30.50
C VAL A 461 34.30 -37.67 29.54
N SER A 462 34.05 -37.79 28.25
CA SER A 462 34.63 -36.94 27.20
C SER A 462 33.99 -35.53 27.17
N ALA A 463 32.80 -35.38 27.70
CA ALA A 463 32.11 -34.05 27.80
C ALA A 463 32.66 -33.22 28.98
N LEU A 464 33.29 -33.83 29.98
CA LEU A 464 33.84 -33.17 31.17
C LEU A 464 35.33 -32.82 31.05
N SER A 465 36.03 -33.35 30.05
CA SER A 465 37.42 -33.04 29.74
C SER A 465 37.59 -31.87 28.78
#